data_fecddf092cbf6ea023d4ae34c8a82441
#
_entry.id   fecddf092cbf6ea023d4ae34c8a82441
#
_cell.length_a   1.000
_cell.length_b   1.000
_cell.length_c   1.000
_cell.angle_alpha   90.00
_cell.angle_beta   90.00
_cell.angle_gamma   90.00
#
_symmetry.space_group_name_H-M   'P 1'
#
loop_
_entity.id
_entity.type
_entity.pdbx_description
1 polymer ?
#
loop_
_entity_poly.entity_id
_entity_poly.type
_entity_poly.pdbx_seq_one_letter_code
_entity_poly.pdbx_strand_id
1 'polypeptide(L)'
;MPPKRDPRFNLGLISFSGLIEGIAAGTIFISLPYSVSSLPEGELFSDWAETSRIGFLISSFGLAMFFGQLLAGRMARNIAPRRSIAITGLAACAASTALLVLAASFPQLVLLRIIQGLSLALVIPTTASLLTAYSGPSSRGSALGFFSSAKTLGLALGPLAGGILIGYFGKENLGAVYGLGAGVILLACVPFFFLPSPGLTVNPGGSPGKQTDTSQPNQSSRGSPLFNPGLALGAFVAASCATTLPVFQNEFANRLGLDSFGIAVALSSMLLTRFLVSWPVGRAADRIDEHRLIYAGLLFLAGSTFLLGLAVSFPVLLLARIIMGIGMALFSVPALRIVSGDPESRNHTFRISLLTAAFSCGVGIGPLLTGLCADRFGFVTPFICWSLLSLATAAFISSRQRKTEASTSGAPPGGKPDLSEVSEPVAAGRKTTG
;
A
#
# COMPACT_ATOMS: atom_id res chain seq x y z
N MET A 1 -10.20 -33.95 16.91
CA MET A 1 -9.28 -32.98 16.32
C MET A 1 -9.82 -32.63 14.93
N PRO A 2 -10.09 -31.38 14.59
CA PRO A 2 -10.45 -31.05 13.23
C PRO A 2 -9.25 -31.39 12.29
N PRO A 3 -9.53 -31.86 11.06
CA PRO A 3 -8.48 -32.28 10.14
C PRO A 3 -7.53 -31.10 9.90
N LYS A 4 -6.21 -31.36 9.96
CA LYS A 4 -5.18 -30.40 9.56
C LYS A 4 -5.39 -30.10 8.07
N ARG A 5 -6.12 -29.02 7.77
CA ARG A 5 -6.27 -28.55 6.38
C ARG A 5 -4.91 -28.12 5.82
N ASP A 6 -4.73 -28.37 4.53
CA ASP A 6 -3.50 -27.97 3.81
C ASP A 6 -3.25 -26.48 4.00
N PRO A 7 -2.04 -26.06 4.44
CA PRO A 7 -1.67 -24.66 4.55
C PRO A 7 -1.94 -23.84 3.28
N ARG A 8 -1.76 -24.46 2.10
CA ARG A 8 -2.03 -23.82 0.79
C ARG A 8 -3.49 -23.45 0.62
N PHE A 9 -4.39 -24.27 1.12
CA PHE A 9 -5.84 -23.99 1.08
C PHE A 9 -6.20 -22.77 1.93
N ASN A 10 -5.62 -22.65 3.13
CA ASN A 10 -5.85 -21.48 4.00
C ASN A 10 -5.31 -20.18 3.38
N LEU A 11 -4.15 -20.24 2.73
CA LEU A 11 -3.59 -19.10 2.00
C LEU A 11 -4.48 -18.70 0.82
N GLY A 12 -5.02 -19.68 0.08
CA GLY A 12 -5.98 -19.46 -0.99
C GLY A 12 -7.25 -18.75 -0.51
N LEU A 13 -7.83 -19.21 0.61
CA LEU A 13 -9.02 -18.59 1.21
C LEU A 13 -8.80 -17.12 1.59
N ILE A 14 -7.67 -16.81 2.23
CA ILE A 14 -7.36 -15.43 2.63
C ILE A 14 -7.12 -14.55 1.39
N SER A 15 -6.44 -15.07 0.39
CA SER A 15 -6.19 -14.33 -0.86
C SER A 15 -7.47 -14.09 -1.66
N PHE A 16 -8.39 -15.05 -1.65
CA PHE A 16 -9.72 -14.91 -2.24
C PHE A 16 -10.55 -13.83 -1.50
N SER A 17 -10.50 -13.80 -0.16
CA SER A 17 -11.10 -12.71 0.61
C SER A 17 -10.53 -11.34 0.22
N GLY A 18 -9.20 -11.24 0.04
CA GLY A 18 -8.55 -10.02 -0.42
C GLY A 18 -8.97 -9.58 -1.82
N LEU A 19 -9.17 -10.53 -2.75
CA LEU A 19 -9.70 -10.26 -4.09
C LEU A 19 -11.11 -9.67 -4.02
N ILE A 20 -12.00 -10.31 -3.26
CA ILE A 20 -13.41 -9.88 -3.10
C ILE A 20 -13.47 -8.50 -2.43
N GLU A 21 -12.71 -8.29 -1.35
CA GLU A 21 -12.61 -6.98 -0.68
C GLU A 21 -12.11 -5.91 -1.65
N GLY A 22 -11.10 -6.25 -2.49
CA GLY A 22 -10.58 -5.36 -3.52
C GLY A 22 -11.65 -4.95 -4.54
N ILE A 23 -12.45 -5.90 -5.05
CA ILE A 23 -13.55 -5.62 -5.97
C ILE A 23 -14.55 -4.65 -5.32
N ALA A 24 -14.99 -4.93 -4.10
CA ALA A 24 -15.92 -4.07 -3.38
C ALA A 24 -15.36 -2.65 -3.16
N ALA A 25 -14.11 -2.55 -2.72
CA ALA A 25 -13.44 -1.27 -2.50
C ALA A 25 -13.35 -0.43 -3.79
N GLY A 26 -12.98 -1.06 -4.91
CA GLY A 26 -12.91 -0.40 -6.22
C GLY A 26 -14.30 0.03 -6.74
N THR A 27 -15.34 -0.80 -6.53
CA THR A 27 -16.73 -0.50 -6.88
C THR A 27 -17.24 0.73 -6.12
N ILE A 28 -16.96 0.80 -4.81
CA ILE A 28 -17.36 1.94 -3.98
C ILE A 28 -16.57 3.19 -4.39
N PHE A 29 -15.29 3.03 -4.70
CA PHE A 29 -14.40 4.14 -4.99
C PHE A 29 -14.82 4.96 -6.20
N ILE A 30 -15.33 4.34 -7.28
CA ILE A 30 -15.85 5.05 -8.46
C ILE A 30 -17.17 5.74 -8.20
N SER A 31 -18.00 5.28 -7.25
CA SER A 31 -19.32 5.85 -6.97
C SER A 31 -19.27 7.09 -6.06
N LEU A 32 -18.23 7.25 -5.26
CA LEU A 32 -18.12 8.34 -4.29
C LEU A 32 -18.18 9.75 -4.88
N PRO A 33 -17.44 10.09 -5.97
CA PRO A 33 -17.53 11.41 -6.57
C PRO A 33 -18.94 11.77 -7.03
N TYR A 34 -19.69 10.81 -7.56
CA TYR A 34 -21.09 11.03 -7.95
C TYR A 34 -22.00 11.34 -6.75
N SER A 35 -21.72 10.70 -5.58
CA SER A 35 -22.47 11.02 -4.35
C SER A 35 -22.19 12.43 -3.84
N VAL A 36 -20.97 12.95 -4.03
CA VAL A 36 -20.64 14.33 -3.64
C VAL A 36 -21.43 15.34 -4.46
N SER A 37 -21.62 15.08 -5.76
CA SER A 37 -22.37 15.97 -6.65
C SER A 37 -23.87 15.95 -6.39
N SER A 38 -24.40 14.86 -5.82
CA SER A 38 -25.85 14.67 -5.63
C SER A 38 -26.37 15.07 -4.24
N LEU A 39 -25.48 15.28 -3.25
CA LEU A 39 -25.87 15.54 -1.86
C LEU A 39 -25.64 16.99 -1.45
N PRO A 40 -26.51 17.53 -0.54
CA PRO A 40 -26.30 18.83 0.07
C PRO A 40 -24.93 18.93 0.76
N GLU A 41 -24.29 20.07 0.59
CA GLU A 41 -22.91 20.32 1.03
C GLU A 41 -22.79 20.40 2.56
N GLY A 42 -23.83 20.94 3.21
CA GLY A 42 -23.81 21.34 4.61
C GLY A 42 -23.06 22.68 4.80
N GLU A 43 -23.43 23.42 5.83
CA GLU A 43 -22.90 24.78 6.11
C GLU A 43 -21.37 24.84 6.17
N LEU A 44 -20.73 23.82 6.74
CA LEU A 44 -19.28 23.80 6.94
C LEU A 44 -18.47 23.69 5.62
N PHE A 45 -19.09 23.23 4.54
CA PHE A 45 -18.44 22.94 3.26
C PHE A 45 -19.06 23.73 2.09
N SER A 46 -19.92 24.70 2.37
CA SER A 46 -20.62 25.51 1.36
C SER A 46 -19.66 26.29 0.44
N ASP A 47 -18.52 26.72 0.98
CA ASP A 47 -17.53 27.51 0.24
C ASP A 47 -16.51 26.64 -0.53
N TRP A 48 -16.60 25.30 -0.38
CA TRP A 48 -15.66 24.37 -1.03
C TRP A 48 -16.17 23.96 -2.40
N ALA A 49 -15.32 24.07 -3.40
CA ALA A 49 -15.63 23.49 -4.71
C ALA A 49 -15.77 21.97 -4.64
N GLU A 50 -16.48 21.40 -5.62
CA GLU A 50 -16.73 19.95 -5.70
C GLU A 50 -15.45 19.12 -5.65
N THR A 51 -14.38 19.54 -6.35
CA THR A 51 -13.09 18.89 -6.37
C THR A 51 -12.44 18.82 -4.98
N SER A 52 -12.51 19.88 -4.19
CA SER A 52 -12.02 19.88 -2.81
C SER A 52 -12.84 18.96 -1.91
N ARG A 53 -14.16 18.92 -2.07
CA ARG A 53 -15.05 18.01 -1.34
C ARG A 53 -14.74 16.54 -1.66
N ILE A 54 -14.59 16.22 -2.95
CA ILE A 54 -14.17 14.86 -3.37
C ILE A 54 -12.80 14.52 -2.78
N GLY A 55 -11.83 15.43 -2.88
CA GLY A 55 -10.50 15.27 -2.31
C GLY A 55 -10.54 15.02 -0.81
N PHE A 56 -11.33 15.79 -0.05
CA PHE A 56 -11.51 15.61 1.38
C PHE A 56 -12.18 14.29 1.74
N LEU A 57 -13.19 13.87 0.98
CA LEU A 57 -13.89 12.59 1.18
C LEU A 57 -12.94 11.39 1.01
N ILE A 58 -12.09 11.40 -0.02
CA ILE A 58 -11.09 10.36 -0.24
C ILE A 58 -10.02 10.41 0.86
N SER A 59 -9.59 11.60 1.23
CA SER A 59 -8.57 11.82 2.25
C SER A 59 -9.03 11.40 3.64
N SER A 60 -10.29 11.62 3.99
CA SER A 60 -10.84 11.22 5.30
C SER A 60 -10.71 9.73 5.55
N PHE A 61 -10.96 8.90 4.55
CA PHE A 61 -10.72 7.46 4.60
C PHE A 61 -9.23 7.13 4.75
N GLY A 62 -8.36 7.72 3.92
CA GLY A 62 -6.92 7.45 3.94
C GLY A 62 -6.26 7.86 5.25
N LEU A 63 -6.62 9.02 5.81
CA LEU A 63 -6.14 9.49 7.12
C LEU A 63 -6.66 8.61 8.26
N ALA A 64 -7.94 8.26 8.25
CA ALA A 64 -8.51 7.35 9.25
C ALA A 64 -7.82 5.99 9.22
N MET A 65 -7.54 5.45 8.03
CA MET A 65 -6.80 4.21 7.87
C MET A 65 -5.35 4.34 8.38
N PHE A 66 -4.66 5.43 8.08
CA PHE A 66 -3.30 5.70 8.55
C PHE A 66 -3.22 5.74 10.08
N PHE A 67 -4.03 6.57 10.73
CA PHE A 67 -4.05 6.67 12.18
C PHE A 67 -4.54 5.37 12.84
N GLY A 68 -5.55 4.73 12.26
CA GLY A 68 -6.04 3.44 12.73
C GLY A 68 -4.98 2.34 12.69
N GLN A 69 -4.13 2.29 11.65
CA GLN A 69 -3.02 1.34 11.57
C GLN A 69 -1.96 1.57 12.65
N LEU A 70 -1.66 2.82 12.99
CA LEU A 70 -0.74 3.13 14.10
C LEU A 70 -1.28 2.64 15.46
N LEU A 71 -2.60 2.79 15.69
CA LEU A 71 -3.27 2.30 16.89
C LEU A 71 -3.36 0.77 16.90
N ALA A 72 -3.76 0.16 15.78
CA ALA A 72 -3.88 -1.28 15.63
C ALA A 72 -2.55 -2.00 15.90
N GLY A 73 -1.43 -1.43 15.46
CA GLY A 73 -0.09 -1.97 15.73
C GLY A 73 0.26 -2.03 17.23
N ARG A 74 -0.23 -1.06 18.04
CA ARG A 74 -0.07 -1.06 19.50
C ARG A 74 -1.00 -2.06 20.19
N MET A 75 -2.23 -2.17 19.71
CA MET A 75 -3.28 -3.04 20.28
C MET A 75 -3.05 -4.52 19.94
N ALA A 76 -2.46 -4.84 18.80
CA ALA A 76 -2.26 -6.21 18.33
C ALA A 76 -1.39 -7.07 19.25
N ARG A 77 -0.66 -6.48 20.20
CA ARG A 77 0.12 -7.23 21.21
C ARG A 77 -0.75 -7.94 22.25
N ASN A 78 -1.95 -7.45 22.52
CA ASN A 78 -2.76 -7.84 23.69
C ASN A 78 -4.15 -8.40 23.34
N ILE A 79 -4.53 -8.50 22.06
CA ILE A 79 -5.91 -8.79 21.68
C ILE A 79 -6.06 -10.19 21.07
N ALA A 80 -7.16 -10.80 21.47
CA ALA A 80 -7.90 -12.00 21.08
C ALA A 80 -7.70 -12.55 19.64
N PRO A 81 -8.23 -13.75 19.32
CA PRO A 81 -7.88 -14.48 18.09
C PRO A 81 -8.01 -13.61 16.85
N ARG A 82 -6.91 -13.44 16.14
CA ARG A 82 -6.71 -12.57 14.97
C ARG A 82 -7.82 -12.69 13.91
N ARG A 83 -8.44 -13.85 13.80
CA ARG A 83 -9.59 -14.13 12.93
C ARG A 83 -10.81 -13.26 13.26
N SER A 84 -11.16 -13.14 14.53
CA SER A 84 -12.32 -12.34 14.96
C SER A 84 -12.13 -10.85 14.62
N ILE A 85 -10.91 -10.33 14.75
CA ILE A 85 -10.61 -8.92 14.39
C ILE A 85 -10.81 -8.69 12.89
N ALA A 86 -10.39 -9.63 12.03
CA ALA A 86 -10.61 -9.52 10.59
C ALA A 86 -12.12 -9.53 10.25
N ILE A 87 -12.88 -10.43 10.87
CA ILE A 87 -14.33 -10.54 10.66
C ILE A 87 -15.05 -9.28 11.15
N THR A 88 -14.76 -8.80 12.38
CA THR A 88 -15.40 -7.58 12.92
C THR A 88 -15.03 -6.34 12.12
N GLY A 89 -13.79 -6.22 11.68
CA GLY A 89 -13.35 -5.10 10.82
C GLY A 89 -14.04 -5.11 9.46
N LEU A 90 -14.12 -6.27 8.78
CA LEU A 90 -14.84 -6.39 7.51
C LEU A 90 -16.36 -6.16 7.69
N ALA A 91 -16.97 -6.69 8.76
CA ALA A 91 -18.39 -6.48 9.05
C ALA A 91 -18.69 -5.00 9.32
N ALA A 92 -17.84 -4.31 10.09
CA ALA A 92 -17.98 -2.87 10.33
C ALA A 92 -17.79 -2.05 9.03
N CYS A 93 -16.86 -2.46 8.15
CA CYS A 93 -16.69 -1.87 6.83
C CYS A 93 -17.94 -2.09 5.96
N ALA A 94 -18.51 -3.29 5.97
CA ALA A 94 -19.73 -3.60 5.23
C ALA A 94 -20.93 -2.79 5.76
N ALA A 95 -21.10 -2.71 7.09
CA ALA A 95 -22.17 -1.93 7.70
C ALA A 95 -22.06 -0.44 7.36
N SER A 96 -20.86 0.14 7.48
CA SER A 96 -20.64 1.55 7.10
C SER A 96 -20.84 1.77 5.59
N THR A 97 -20.55 0.77 4.75
CA THR A 97 -20.83 0.85 3.30
C THR A 97 -22.34 0.79 3.02
N ALA A 98 -23.06 -0.10 3.70
CA ALA A 98 -24.53 -0.15 3.58
C ALA A 98 -25.17 1.15 4.04
N LEU A 99 -24.66 1.79 5.09
CA LEU A 99 -25.15 3.07 5.60
C LEU A 99 -24.90 4.25 4.64
N LEU A 100 -23.97 4.12 3.66
CA LEU A 100 -23.83 5.14 2.60
C LEU A 100 -25.11 5.32 1.78
N VAL A 101 -25.96 4.29 1.71
CA VAL A 101 -27.28 4.36 1.07
C VAL A 101 -28.19 5.40 1.75
N LEU A 102 -28.03 5.57 3.06
CA LEU A 102 -28.85 6.46 3.90
C LEU A 102 -28.22 7.84 4.11
N ALA A 103 -27.05 8.09 3.52
CA ALA A 103 -26.38 9.37 3.67
C ALA A 103 -27.18 10.47 2.96
N ALA A 104 -27.66 11.44 3.73
CA ALA A 104 -28.46 12.57 3.24
C ALA A 104 -27.66 13.88 3.12
N SER A 105 -26.36 13.88 3.50
CA SER A 105 -25.50 15.06 3.44
C SER A 105 -24.02 14.68 3.31
N PHE A 106 -23.22 15.61 2.80
CA PHE A 106 -21.77 15.41 2.65
C PHE A 106 -21.05 15.10 3.98
N PRO A 107 -21.32 15.76 5.13
CA PRO A 107 -20.70 15.38 6.40
C PRO A 107 -20.97 13.95 6.84
N GLN A 108 -22.16 13.40 6.52
CA GLN A 108 -22.47 11.99 6.80
C GLN A 108 -21.63 11.05 5.94
N LEU A 109 -21.40 11.36 4.65
CA LEU A 109 -20.49 10.61 3.81
C LEU A 109 -19.08 10.59 4.41
N VAL A 110 -18.57 11.73 4.86
CA VAL A 110 -17.25 11.87 5.47
C VAL A 110 -17.15 11.00 6.74
N LEU A 111 -18.15 11.05 7.62
CA LEU A 111 -18.17 10.22 8.83
C LEU A 111 -18.12 8.73 8.50
N LEU A 112 -18.92 8.29 7.55
CA LEU A 112 -18.93 6.88 7.13
C LEU A 112 -17.60 6.46 6.49
N ARG A 113 -16.95 7.34 5.75
CA ARG A 113 -15.60 7.10 5.19
C ARG A 113 -14.54 6.98 6.28
N ILE A 114 -14.63 7.77 7.35
CA ILE A 114 -13.76 7.64 8.53
C ILE A 114 -13.97 6.27 9.18
N ILE A 115 -15.21 5.84 9.39
CA ILE A 115 -15.52 4.53 9.96
C ILE A 115 -14.99 3.40 9.08
N GLN A 116 -15.15 3.47 7.75
CA GLN A 116 -14.58 2.51 6.81
C GLN A 116 -13.05 2.44 6.91
N GLY A 117 -12.38 3.59 6.96
CA GLY A 117 -10.92 3.68 7.10
C GLY A 117 -10.42 3.03 8.39
N LEU A 118 -11.05 3.33 9.53
CA LEU A 118 -10.72 2.72 10.82
C LEU A 118 -10.97 1.20 10.82
N SER A 119 -12.06 0.76 10.19
CA SER A 119 -12.40 -0.67 10.07
C SER A 119 -11.32 -1.44 9.29
N LEU A 120 -10.91 -0.92 8.13
CA LEU A 120 -9.86 -1.57 7.32
C LEU A 120 -8.47 -1.45 7.94
N ALA A 121 -8.22 -0.43 8.75
CA ALA A 121 -6.98 -0.32 9.52
C ALA A 121 -6.74 -1.51 10.46
N LEU A 122 -7.80 -2.17 10.94
CA LEU A 122 -7.73 -3.39 11.73
C LEU A 122 -7.55 -4.65 10.87
N VAL A 123 -8.18 -4.68 9.69
CA VAL A 123 -8.19 -5.84 8.79
C VAL A 123 -6.80 -6.10 8.19
N ILE A 124 -6.13 -5.05 7.68
CA ILE A 124 -4.87 -5.18 6.93
C ILE A 124 -3.76 -5.86 7.75
N PRO A 125 -3.38 -5.39 8.96
CA PRO A 125 -2.32 -6.03 9.73
C PRO A 125 -2.73 -7.42 10.25
N THR A 126 -4.01 -7.61 10.53
CA THR A 126 -4.54 -8.88 10.98
C THR A 126 -4.45 -9.94 9.88
N THR A 127 -4.83 -9.60 8.66
CA THR A 127 -4.74 -10.49 7.50
C THR A 127 -3.29 -10.84 7.19
N ALA A 128 -2.38 -9.87 7.19
CA ALA A 128 -0.94 -10.11 7.02
C ALA A 128 -0.39 -11.07 8.09
N SER A 129 -0.81 -10.89 9.33
CA SER A 129 -0.43 -11.74 10.45
C SER A 129 -0.97 -13.18 10.32
N LEU A 130 -2.20 -13.36 9.83
CA LEU A 130 -2.77 -14.69 9.55
C LEU A 130 -2.01 -15.37 8.40
N LEU A 131 -1.73 -14.65 7.30
CA LEU A 131 -0.94 -15.17 6.20
C LEU A 131 0.42 -15.68 6.66
N THR A 132 1.13 -14.91 7.48
CA THR A 132 2.44 -15.33 8.01
C THR A 132 2.33 -16.49 8.99
N ALA A 133 1.22 -16.63 9.73
CA ALA A 133 0.99 -17.74 10.66
C ALA A 133 0.70 -19.07 9.93
N TYR A 134 0.05 -19.02 8.76
CA TYR A 134 -0.22 -20.22 7.94
C TYR A 134 0.89 -20.54 6.95
N SER A 135 1.84 -19.63 6.73
CA SER A 135 3.00 -19.83 5.85
C SER A 135 4.19 -20.37 6.63
N GLY A 136 4.95 -21.28 6.03
CA GLY A 136 6.26 -21.66 6.56
C GLY A 136 7.25 -20.49 6.49
N PRO A 137 8.34 -20.50 7.27
CA PRO A 137 9.32 -19.39 7.30
C PRO A 137 9.85 -19.02 5.91
N SER A 138 10.10 -19.98 5.04
CA SER A 138 10.60 -19.80 3.67
C SER A 138 9.56 -19.30 2.66
N SER A 139 8.26 -19.39 2.98
CA SER A 139 7.17 -19.06 2.04
C SER A 139 6.36 -17.81 2.41
N ARG A 140 6.74 -17.11 3.49
CA ARG A 140 6.03 -15.92 3.98
C ARG A 140 5.95 -14.80 2.93
N GLY A 141 7.06 -14.50 2.27
CA GLY A 141 7.12 -13.47 1.23
C GLY A 141 6.23 -13.81 0.03
N SER A 142 6.26 -15.06 -0.41
CA SER A 142 5.41 -15.54 -1.51
C SER A 142 3.92 -15.47 -1.16
N ALA A 143 3.53 -15.82 0.07
CA ALA A 143 2.14 -15.75 0.52
C ALA A 143 1.62 -14.31 0.58
N LEU A 144 2.41 -13.39 1.12
CA LEU A 144 2.07 -11.96 1.15
C LEU A 144 2.01 -11.37 -0.26
N GLY A 145 2.95 -11.77 -1.15
CA GLY A 145 2.96 -11.37 -2.55
C GLY A 145 1.73 -11.84 -3.30
N PHE A 146 1.33 -13.10 -3.13
CA PHE A 146 0.14 -13.66 -3.76
C PHE A 146 -1.14 -12.96 -3.29
N PHE A 147 -1.27 -12.74 -1.97
CA PHE A 147 -2.39 -11.98 -1.41
C PHE A 147 -2.44 -10.55 -1.95
N SER A 148 -1.30 -9.84 -1.98
CA SER A 148 -1.22 -8.47 -2.50
C SER A 148 -1.60 -8.40 -3.98
N SER A 149 -1.18 -9.38 -4.77
CA SER A 149 -1.54 -9.49 -6.19
C SER A 149 -3.04 -9.74 -6.37
N ALA A 150 -3.63 -10.67 -5.60
CA ALA A 150 -5.06 -10.94 -5.64
C ALA A 150 -5.89 -9.70 -5.26
N LYS A 151 -5.50 -9.00 -4.19
CA LYS A 151 -6.15 -7.75 -3.77
C LYS A 151 -6.01 -6.65 -4.83
N THR A 152 -4.84 -6.50 -5.44
CA THR A 152 -4.60 -5.50 -6.50
C THR A 152 -5.46 -5.80 -7.73
N LEU A 153 -5.59 -7.08 -8.11
CA LEU A 153 -6.48 -7.49 -9.18
C LEU A 153 -7.94 -7.16 -8.84
N GLY A 154 -8.38 -7.43 -7.61
CA GLY A 154 -9.70 -7.03 -7.13
C GLY A 154 -9.94 -5.53 -7.25
N LEU A 155 -8.98 -4.73 -6.79
CA LEU A 155 -9.04 -3.26 -6.90
C LEU A 155 -9.06 -2.79 -8.37
N ALA A 156 -8.44 -3.53 -9.30
CA ALA A 156 -8.47 -3.22 -10.72
C ALA A 156 -9.83 -3.56 -11.36
N LEU A 157 -10.45 -4.66 -10.96
CA LEU A 157 -11.76 -5.10 -11.47
C LEU A 157 -12.93 -4.32 -10.85
N GLY A 158 -12.74 -3.80 -9.63
CA GLY A 158 -13.78 -3.10 -8.88
C GLY A 158 -14.37 -1.90 -9.60
N PRO A 159 -13.59 -0.94 -10.11
CA PRO A 159 -14.14 0.20 -10.84
C PRO A 159 -14.91 -0.21 -12.10
N LEU A 160 -14.47 -1.28 -12.82
CA LEU A 160 -15.22 -1.81 -13.97
C LEU A 160 -16.59 -2.34 -13.54
N ALA A 161 -16.64 -3.13 -12.47
CA ALA A 161 -17.90 -3.59 -11.91
C ALA A 161 -18.78 -2.41 -11.47
N GLY A 162 -18.20 -1.43 -10.76
CA GLY A 162 -18.89 -0.21 -10.35
C GLY A 162 -19.41 0.61 -11.51
N GLY A 163 -18.61 0.80 -12.57
CA GLY A 163 -19.02 1.54 -13.77
C GLY A 163 -20.19 0.87 -14.49
N ILE A 164 -20.18 -0.47 -14.61
CA ILE A 164 -21.29 -1.24 -15.18
C ILE A 164 -22.55 -1.08 -14.30
N LEU A 165 -22.43 -1.20 -12.98
CA LEU A 165 -23.55 -1.06 -12.06
C LEU A 165 -24.15 0.36 -12.10
N ILE A 166 -23.30 1.40 -12.14
CA ILE A 166 -23.76 2.79 -12.27
C ILE A 166 -24.43 3.03 -13.62
N GLY A 167 -23.90 2.41 -14.69
CA GLY A 167 -24.52 2.47 -16.02
C GLY A 167 -25.91 1.80 -16.05
N TYR A 168 -26.08 0.71 -15.30
CA TYR A 168 -27.34 -0.03 -15.24
C TYR A 168 -28.38 0.61 -14.31
N PHE A 169 -27.99 0.99 -13.10
CA PHE A 169 -28.91 1.56 -12.10
C PHE A 169 -29.09 3.08 -12.22
N GLY A 170 -28.21 3.76 -12.96
CA GLY A 170 -28.16 5.23 -13.04
C GLY A 170 -27.33 5.87 -11.92
N LYS A 171 -26.80 7.06 -12.20
CA LYS A 171 -26.03 7.86 -11.23
C LYS A 171 -26.89 8.34 -10.05
N GLU A 172 -28.19 8.33 -10.19
CA GLU A 172 -29.16 8.76 -9.18
C GLU A 172 -29.48 7.63 -8.18
N ASN A 173 -29.25 6.38 -8.56
CA ASN A 173 -29.52 5.21 -7.71
C ASN A 173 -28.23 4.54 -7.19
N LEU A 174 -27.31 5.33 -6.65
CA LEU A 174 -26.06 4.81 -6.08
C LEU A 174 -26.30 3.91 -4.85
N GLY A 175 -27.50 3.99 -4.25
CA GLY A 175 -27.91 3.11 -3.16
C GLY A 175 -27.77 1.63 -3.50
N ALA A 176 -28.16 1.23 -4.73
CA ALA A 176 -28.01 -0.15 -5.20
C ALA A 176 -26.52 -0.55 -5.29
N VAL A 177 -25.65 0.36 -5.77
CA VAL A 177 -24.21 0.12 -5.87
C VAL A 177 -23.56 -0.07 -4.51
N TYR A 178 -23.90 0.76 -3.53
CA TYR A 178 -23.43 0.65 -2.15
C TYR A 178 -23.96 -0.60 -1.45
N GLY A 179 -25.23 -0.93 -1.64
CA GLY A 179 -25.85 -2.13 -1.10
C GLY A 179 -25.18 -3.42 -1.61
N LEU A 180 -24.96 -3.50 -2.94
CA LEU A 180 -24.22 -4.60 -3.54
C LEU A 180 -22.75 -4.63 -3.07
N GLY A 181 -22.08 -3.47 -3.00
CA GLY A 181 -20.73 -3.35 -2.45
C GLY A 181 -20.62 -3.85 -1.01
N ALA A 182 -21.58 -3.51 -0.15
CA ALA A 182 -21.67 -4.01 1.22
C ALA A 182 -21.84 -5.54 1.26
N GLY A 183 -22.71 -6.09 0.41
CA GLY A 183 -22.90 -7.53 0.27
C GLY A 183 -21.62 -8.24 -0.15
N VAL A 184 -20.88 -7.68 -1.09
CA VAL A 184 -19.59 -8.22 -1.54
C VAL A 184 -18.54 -8.17 -0.40
N ILE A 185 -18.52 -7.10 0.43
CA ILE A 185 -17.63 -7.05 1.61
C ILE A 185 -18.03 -8.12 2.63
N LEU A 186 -19.31 -8.35 2.87
CA LEU A 186 -19.77 -9.43 3.73
C LEU A 186 -19.35 -10.81 3.20
N LEU A 187 -19.39 -11.02 1.88
CA LEU A 187 -18.88 -12.23 1.25
C LEU A 187 -17.38 -12.41 1.51
N ALA A 188 -16.60 -11.34 1.58
CA ALA A 188 -15.19 -11.39 1.95
C ALA A 188 -14.95 -11.87 3.40
N CYS A 189 -15.95 -11.80 4.30
CA CYS A 189 -15.87 -12.37 5.65
C CYS A 189 -15.92 -13.90 5.65
N VAL A 190 -16.61 -14.50 4.67
CA VAL A 190 -16.91 -15.94 4.64
C VAL A 190 -15.66 -16.82 4.74
N PRO A 191 -14.58 -16.56 3.98
CA PRO A 191 -13.35 -17.35 4.10
C PRO A 191 -12.77 -17.40 5.52
N PHE A 192 -12.90 -16.31 6.29
CA PHE A 192 -12.37 -16.27 7.67
C PHE A 192 -13.12 -17.21 8.63
N PHE A 193 -14.39 -17.54 8.38
CA PHE A 193 -15.13 -18.52 9.20
C PHE A 193 -14.60 -19.94 9.03
N PHE A 194 -14.05 -20.26 7.86
CA PHE A 194 -13.51 -21.57 7.55
C PHE A 194 -12.04 -21.75 7.96
N LEU A 195 -11.35 -20.67 8.35
CA LEU A 195 -9.99 -20.77 8.82
C LEU A 195 -9.94 -21.45 10.19
N PRO A 196 -9.10 -22.50 10.37
CA PRO A 196 -8.88 -23.06 11.70
C PRO A 196 -8.30 -21.96 12.59
N SER A 197 -8.69 -21.91 13.87
CA SER A 197 -7.99 -21.05 14.83
C SER A 197 -6.50 -21.45 14.79
N PRO A 198 -5.56 -20.56 14.48
CA PRO A 198 -4.16 -20.89 14.65
C PRO A 198 -4.02 -21.25 16.12
N GLY A 199 -3.73 -22.53 16.38
CA GLY A 199 -3.52 -22.99 17.74
C GLY A 199 -2.51 -22.08 18.37
N LEU A 200 -2.91 -21.35 19.40
CA LEU A 200 -2.03 -20.64 20.29
C LEU A 200 -1.17 -21.70 21.00
N THR A 201 -0.18 -22.21 20.29
CA THR A 201 1.05 -22.67 20.96
C THR A 201 1.81 -21.40 21.37
N VAL A 202 1.16 -20.56 22.16
CA VAL A 202 1.89 -19.86 23.20
C VAL A 202 2.31 -20.99 24.10
N ASN A 203 3.54 -21.46 23.96
CA ASN A 203 4.20 -22.20 25.01
C ASN A 203 4.14 -21.27 26.23
N PRO A 204 3.29 -21.54 27.24
CA PRO A 204 3.25 -20.70 28.44
C PRO A 204 4.54 -20.84 29.27
N GLY A 205 5.45 -21.74 28.86
CA GLY A 205 6.74 -22.00 29.45
C GLY A 205 7.93 -21.60 28.59
N GLY A 206 7.71 -21.08 27.39
CA GLY A 206 8.74 -20.35 26.66
C GLY A 206 8.87 -18.98 27.33
N SER A 207 9.57 -18.90 28.47
CA SER A 207 10.31 -17.71 28.86
C SER A 207 10.88 -17.11 27.58
N PRO A 208 10.88 -15.76 27.38
CA PRO A 208 11.66 -15.18 26.30
C PRO A 208 13.03 -15.81 26.44
N GLY A 209 13.28 -16.86 25.64
CA GLY A 209 14.46 -17.67 25.78
C GLY A 209 15.61 -16.70 25.91
N LYS A 210 16.32 -16.76 27.02
CA LYS A 210 17.71 -16.43 27.02
C LYS A 210 18.30 -17.21 25.84
N GLN A 211 18.20 -16.64 24.63
CA GLN A 211 19.18 -16.93 23.61
C GLN A 211 20.48 -16.55 24.29
N THR A 212 21.16 -17.59 24.76
CA THR A 212 22.54 -17.52 25.16
C THR A 212 23.23 -16.63 24.13
N ASP A 213 23.67 -15.48 24.60
CA ASP A 213 24.55 -14.52 23.95
C ASP A 213 25.89 -15.19 23.69
N THR A 214 25.95 -16.14 22.77
CA THR A 214 27.15 -16.78 22.27
C THR A 214 27.25 -16.74 20.76
N SER A 215 26.66 -15.73 20.16
CA SER A 215 27.03 -15.27 18.81
C SER A 215 27.69 -13.91 18.99
N GLN A 216 29.00 -13.88 18.87
CA GLN A 216 29.79 -12.68 18.69
C GLN A 216 29.03 -11.76 17.69
N PRO A 217 28.93 -10.44 17.95
CA PRO A 217 28.36 -9.54 17.00
C PRO A 217 29.20 -9.60 15.73
N ASN A 218 28.65 -10.25 14.71
CA ASN A 218 29.24 -10.26 13.39
C ASN A 218 29.27 -8.81 12.92
N GLN A 219 30.44 -8.16 12.97
CA GLN A 219 30.66 -6.75 12.70
C GLN A 219 30.38 -6.32 11.25
N SER A 220 29.80 -7.20 10.44
CA SER A 220 29.48 -6.91 9.02
C SER A 220 28.06 -6.38 8.76
N SER A 221 27.17 -6.32 9.75
CA SER A 221 25.90 -5.59 9.59
C SER A 221 26.07 -4.13 10.01
N ARG A 222 26.90 -3.37 9.30
CA ARG A 222 26.80 -1.90 9.32
C ARG A 222 25.36 -1.53 9.00
N GLY A 223 24.64 -1.03 10.02
CA GLY A 223 23.21 -0.84 10.03
C GLY A 223 22.70 -0.03 8.85
N SER A 224 22.02 -0.72 7.94
CA SER A 224 21.14 0.01 7.01
C SER A 224 20.19 0.86 7.86
N PRO A 225 20.07 2.15 7.60
CA PRO A 225 19.25 3.02 8.44
C PRO A 225 17.83 2.46 8.52
N LEU A 226 17.28 2.39 9.75
CA LEU A 226 15.91 1.92 10.02
C LEU A 226 14.87 2.62 9.15
N PHE A 227 15.19 3.83 8.71
CA PHE A 227 14.33 4.69 7.91
C PHE A 227 15.07 5.17 6.66
N ASN A 228 14.51 4.91 5.49
CA ASN A 228 14.95 5.50 4.25
C ASN A 228 13.96 6.61 3.84
N PRO A 229 14.26 7.89 4.14
CA PRO A 229 13.33 8.99 3.89
C PRO A 229 13.03 9.17 2.40
N GLY A 230 13.94 8.80 1.51
CA GLY A 230 13.72 8.86 0.07
C GLY A 230 12.63 7.88 -0.39
N LEU A 231 12.67 6.62 0.10
CA LEU A 231 11.66 5.63 -0.23
C LEU A 231 10.29 5.99 0.38
N ALA A 232 10.27 6.52 1.60
CA ALA A 232 9.03 6.96 2.22
C ALA A 232 8.41 8.16 1.47
N LEU A 233 9.21 9.15 1.08
CA LEU A 233 8.76 10.27 0.25
C LEU A 233 8.28 9.78 -1.11
N GLY A 234 9.00 8.85 -1.75
CA GLY A 234 8.58 8.23 -3.01
C GLY A 234 7.25 7.50 -2.91
N ALA A 235 7.01 6.75 -1.82
CA ALA A 235 5.74 6.07 -1.57
C ALA A 235 4.58 7.06 -1.37
N PHE A 236 4.81 8.14 -0.63
CA PHE A 236 3.85 9.23 -0.46
C PHE A 236 3.49 9.87 -1.80
N VAL A 237 4.48 10.26 -2.60
CA VAL A 237 4.28 10.89 -3.91
C VAL A 237 3.59 9.95 -4.89
N ALA A 238 4.01 8.69 -4.95
CA ALA A 238 3.40 7.70 -5.82
C ALA A 238 1.91 7.48 -5.50
N ALA A 239 1.55 7.41 -4.21
CA ALA A 239 0.17 7.31 -3.77
C ALA A 239 -0.65 8.56 -4.11
N SER A 240 -0.08 9.74 -3.90
CA SER A 240 -0.72 11.02 -4.22
C SER A 240 -0.99 11.16 -5.73
N CYS A 241 -0.01 10.83 -6.58
CA CYS A 241 -0.19 10.80 -8.03
C CYS A 241 -1.30 9.82 -8.46
N ALA A 242 -1.35 8.63 -7.86
CA ALA A 242 -2.36 7.61 -8.19
C ALA A 242 -3.80 8.07 -7.88
N THR A 243 -3.98 8.94 -6.90
CA THR A 243 -5.27 9.43 -6.43
C THR A 243 -5.73 10.74 -7.09
N THR A 244 -4.98 11.31 -8.03
CA THR A 244 -5.37 12.54 -8.74
C THR A 244 -6.61 12.34 -9.62
N LEU A 245 -6.65 11.29 -10.44
CA LEU A 245 -7.81 11.04 -11.31
C LEU A 245 -9.13 10.90 -10.54
N PRO A 246 -9.22 10.14 -9.44
CA PRO A 246 -10.45 10.07 -8.65
C PRO A 246 -10.97 11.41 -8.15
N VAL A 247 -10.09 12.35 -7.83
CA VAL A 247 -10.48 13.71 -7.40
C VAL A 247 -11.13 14.48 -8.56
N PHE A 248 -10.62 14.32 -9.77
CA PHE A 248 -11.10 14.98 -10.98
C PHE A 248 -12.03 14.11 -11.82
N GLN A 249 -12.58 13.03 -11.27
CA GLN A 249 -13.37 12.05 -12.02
C GLN A 249 -14.54 12.71 -12.76
N ASN A 250 -15.32 13.52 -12.07
CA ASN A 250 -16.48 14.20 -12.65
C ASN A 250 -16.08 15.25 -13.68
N GLU A 251 -14.97 15.95 -13.43
CA GLU A 251 -14.42 16.93 -14.36
C GLU A 251 -13.96 16.27 -15.67
N PHE A 252 -13.24 15.15 -15.59
CA PHE A 252 -12.84 14.38 -16.79
C PHE A 252 -14.05 13.78 -17.51
N ALA A 253 -15.03 13.28 -16.76
CA ALA A 253 -16.28 12.78 -17.35
C ALA A 253 -16.97 13.88 -18.18
N ASN A 254 -17.09 15.08 -17.63
CA ASN A 254 -17.74 16.22 -18.27
C ASN A 254 -16.91 16.73 -19.47
N ARG A 255 -15.59 16.94 -19.30
CA ARG A 255 -14.73 17.48 -20.36
C ARG A 255 -14.57 16.55 -21.56
N LEU A 256 -14.50 15.25 -21.31
CA LEU A 256 -14.25 14.25 -22.35
C LEU A 256 -15.53 13.54 -22.83
N GLY A 257 -16.70 13.91 -22.28
CA GLY A 257 -17.97 13.27 -22.63
C GLY A 257 -18.02 11.78 -22.27
N LEU A 258 -17.38 11.38 -21.15
CA LEU A 258 -17.29 9.99 -20.75
C LEU A 258 -18.47 9.59 -19.87
N ASP A 259 -18.98 8.42 -20.14
CA ASP A 259 -19.93 7.74 -19.26
C ASP A 259 -19.20 7.10 -18.04
N SER A 260 -19.97 6.51 -17.13
CA SER A 260 -19.43 5.83 -15.94
C SER A 260 -18.52 4.65 -16.30
N PHE A 261 -18.77 3.97 -17.42
CA PHE A 261 -17.93 2.88 -17.88
C PHE A 261 -16.59 3.38 -18.43
N GLY A 262 -16.55 4.45 -19.19
CA GLY A 262 -15.33 5.08 -19.69
C GLY A 262 -14.40 5.52 -18.54
N ILE A 263 -14.97 6.15 -17.52
CA ILE A 263 -14.23 6.51 -16.29
C ILE A 263 -13.73 5.23 -15.56
N ALA A 264 -14.57 4.21 -15.48
CA ALA A 264 -14.18 2.94 -14.87
C ALA A 264 -12.97 2.30 -15.56
N VAL A 265 -12.95 2.30 -16.88
CA VAL A 265 -11.82 1.81 -17.69
C VAL A 265 -10.56 2.63 -17.40
N ALA A 266 -10.66 3.96 -17.32
CA ALA A 266 -9.53 4.81 -17.00
C ALA A 266 -8.99 4.55 -15.57
N LEU A 267 -9.85 4.34 -14.58
CA LEU A 267 -9.45 4.01 -13.21
C LEU A 267 -8.79 2.62 -13.13
N SER A 268 -9.39 1.65 -13.77
CA SER A 268 -8.94 0.25 -13.75
C SER A 268 -7.64 0.04 -14.52
N SER A 269 -7.42 0.78 -15.61
CA SER A 269 -6.24 0.61 -16.48
C SER A 269 -4.92 0.77 -15.74
N MET A 270 -4.80 1.73 -14.83
CA MET A 270 -3.60 1.93 -14.00
C MET A 270 -3.32 0.71 -13.10
N LEU A 271 -4.34 0.24 -12.39
CA LEU A 271 -4.19 -0.87 -11.44
C LEU A 271 -3.95 -2.20 -12.18
N LEU A 272 -4.64 -2.42 -13.30
CA LEU A 272 -4.44 -3.59 -14.13
C LEU A 272 -3.04 -3.61 -14.75
N THR A 273 -2.58 -2.46 -15.28
CA THR A 273 -1.21 -2.33 -15.80
C THR A 273 -0.18 -2.57 -14.70
N ARG A 274 -0.37 -1.97 -13.52
CA ARG A 274 0.49 -2.22 -12.37
C ARG A 274 0.55 -3.71 -12.02
N PHE A 275 -0.60 -4.38 -11.97
CA PHE A 275 -0.68 -5.82 -11.69
C PHE A 275 0.11 -6.64 -12.72
N LEU A 276 -0.14 -6.41 -14.01
CA LEU A 276 0.51 -7.15 -15.11
C LEU A 276 2.03 -6.90 -15.16
N VAL A 277 2.45 -5.65 -14.95
CA VAL A 277 3.86 -5.24 -15.06
C VAL A 277 4.66 -5.57 -13.79
N SER A 278 4.01 -5.78 -12.64
CA SER A 278 4.71 -6.10 -11.38
C SER A 278 5.56 -7.37 -11.47
N TRP A 279 5.10 -8.39 -12.21
CA TRP A 279 5.84 -9.63 -12.37
C TRP A 279 7.12 -9.49 -13.25
N PRO A 280 7.08 -8.91 -14.47
CA PRO A 280 8.31 -8.64 -15.22
C PRO A 280 9.25 -7.66 -14.49
N VAL A 281 8.74 -6.66 -13.78
CA VAL A 281 9.56 -5.77 -12.96
C VAL A 281 10.25 -6.53 -11.82
N GLY A 282 9.57 -7.47 -11.19
CA GLY A 282 10.19 -8.33 -10.17
C GLY A 282 11.40 -9.10 -10.73
N ARG A 283 11.29 -9.67 -11.93
CA ARG A 283 12.41 -10.33 -12.63
C ARG A 283 13.51 -9.35 -13.07
N ALA A 284 13.12 -8.16 -13.51
CA ALA A 284 14.09 -7.13 -13.87
C ALA A 284 14.91 -6.68 -12.66
N ALA A 285 14.31 -6.62 -11.48
CA ALA A 285 14.97 -6.28 -10.23
C ALA A 285 15.99 -7.35 -9.77
N ASP A 286 15.99 -8.55 -10.37
CA ASP A 286 17.05 -9.57 -10.14
C ASP A 286 18.32 -9.27 -10.95
N ARG A 287 18.24 -8.42 -11.98
CA ARG A 287 19.33 -8.15 -12.93
C ARG A 287 19.75 -6.69 -13.00
N ILE A 288 18.88 -5.79 -12.63
CA ILE A 288 19.05 -4.34 -12.71
C ILE A 288 19.06 -3.80 -11.29
N ASP A 289 19.91 -2.83 -11.02
CA ASP A 289 19.96 -2.14 -9.73
C ASP A 289 18.58 -1.58 -9.36
N GLU A 290 18.12 -1.91 -8.18
CA GLU A 290 16.80 -1.55 -7.64
C GLU A 290 16.58 -0.04 -7.60
N HIS A 291 17.64 0.73 -7.33
CA HIS A 291 17.55 2.19 -7.32
C HIS A 291 17.32 2.78 -8.70
N ARG A 292 17.88 2.20 -9.76
CA ARG A 292 17.63 2.62 -11.15
C ARG A 292 16.17 2.38 -11.54
N LEU A 293 15.59 1.27 -11.11
CA LEU A 293 14.18 0.97 -11.34
C LEU A 293 13.27 1.95 -10.60
N ILE A 294 13.59 2.27 -9.34
CA ILE A 294 12.86 3.27 -8.54
C ILE A 294 12.93 4.65 -9.21
N TYR A 295 14.11 5.05 -9.65
CA TYR A 295 14.30 6.31 -10.36
C TYR A 295 13.46 6.37 -11.65
N ALA A 296 13.52 5.32 -12.48
CA ALA A 296 12.68 5.22 -13.68
C ALA A 296 11.19 5.27 -13.32
N GLY A 297 10.77 4.56 -12.26
CA GLY A 297 9.39 4.58 -11.78
C GLY A 297 8.88 5.97 -11.43
N LEU A 298 9.70 6.77 -10.72
CA LEU A 298 9.36 8.15 -10.38
C LEU A 298 9.33 9.07 -11.62
N LEU A 299 10.20 8.85 -12.61
CA LEU A 299 10.13 9.58 -13.88
C LEU A 299 8.85 9.24 -14.66
N PHE A 300 8.46 7.97 -14.73
CA PHE A 300 7.21 7.55 -15.35
C PHE A 300 6.01 8.15 -14.62
N LEU A 301 6.03 8.20 -13.27
CA LEU A 301 4.99 8.85 -12.47
C LEU A 301 4.92 10.36 -12.77
N ALA A 302 6.04 11.04 -12.85
CA ALA A 302 6.08 12.45 -13.18
C ALA A 302 5.49 12.74 -14.57
N GLY A 303 5.99 12.03 -15.60
CA GLY A 303 5.52 12.19 -16.97
C GLY A 303 4.05 11.85 -17.16
N SER A 304 3.60 10.73 -16.54
CA SER A 304 2.19 10.31 -16.61
C SER A 304 1.25 11.27 -15.90
N THR A 305 1.65 11.81 -14.74
CA THR A 305 0.84 12.78 -14.01
C THR A 305 0.75 14.10 -14.76
N PHE A 306 1.84 14.55 -15.36
CA PHE A 306 1.82 15.72 -16.26
C PHE A 306 0.93 15.51 -17.47
N LEU A 307 1.08 14.36 -18.15
CA LEU A 307 0.25 13.99 -19.30
C LEU A 307 -1.25 13.89 -18.93
N LEU A 308 -1.54 13.42 -17.72
CA LEU A 308 -2.93 13.36 -17.20
C LEU A 308 -3.56 14.76 -17.11
N GLY A 309 -2.80 15.77 -16.65
CA GLY A 309 -3.26 17.17 -16.59
C GLY A 309 -3.51 17.80 -17.97
N LEU A 310 -2.88 17.28 -19.01
CA LEU A 310 -3.03 17.74 -20.41
C LEU A 310 -3.99 16.86 -21.23
N ALA A 311 -4.67 15.88 -20.60
CA ALA A 311 -5.53 14.96 -21.34
C ALA A 311 -6.79 15.66 -21.90
N VAL A 312 -6.82 15.80 -23.23
CA VAL A 312 -7.92 16.39 -24.01
C VAL A 312 -8.79 15.35 -24.71
N SER A 313 -8.45 14.06 -24.58
CA SER A 313 -9.20 12.96 -25.17
C SER A 313 -9.05 11.68 -24.34
N PHE A 314 -10.01 10.76 -24.48
CA PHE A 314 -9.99 9.49 -23.77
C PHE A 314 -8.74 8.65 -24.02
N PRO A 315 -8.23 8.49 -25.28
CA PRO A 315 -6.99 7.76 -25.52
C PRO A 315 -5.77 8.34 -24.78
N VAL A 316 -5.64 9.68 -24.70
CA VAL A 316 -4.56 10.35 -23.95
C VAL A 316 -4.71 10.11 -22.45
N LEU A 317 -5.92 10.20 -21.92
CA LEU A 317 -6.24 9.85 -20.53
C LEU A 317 -5.83 8.40 -20.22
N LEU A 318 -6.21 7.47 -21.09
CA LEU A 318 -5.91 6.05 -20.93
C LEU A 318 -4.40 5.78 -21.00
N LEU A 319 -3.70 6.40 -21.94
CA LEU A 319 -2.25 6.30 -22.08
C LEU A 319 -1.54 6.81 -20.81
N ALA A 320 -1.94 7.97 -20.28
CA ALA A 320 -1.41 8.49 -19.04
C ALA A 320 -1.60 7.51 -17.87
N ARG A 321 -2.76 6.86 -17.77
CA ARG A 321 -3.06 5.86 -16.73
C ARG A 321 -2.24 4.58 -16.87
N ILE A 322 -2.03 4.10 -18.10
CA ILE A 322 -1.17 2.95 -18.39
C ILE A 322 0.28 3.26 -17.99
N ILE A 323 0.82 4.41 -18.42
CA ILE A 323 2.18 4.85 -18.05
C ILE A 323 2.32 4.98 -16.53
N MET A 324 1.29 5.52 -15.84
CA MET A 324 1.26 5.61 -14.38
C MET A 324 1.31 4.24 -13.72
N GLY A 325 0.59 3.25 -14.25
CA GLY A 325 0.62 1.86 -13.77
C GLY A 325 2.01 1.24 -13.88
N ILE A 326 2.72 1.47 -14.99
CA ILE A 326 4.12 1.06 -15.18
C ILE A 326 5.00 1.73 -14.13
N GLY A 327 4.90 3.04 -13.97
CA GLY A 327 5.66 3.82 -12.97
C GLY A 327 5.44 3.31 -11.55
N MET A 328 4.18 3.01 -11.20
CA MET A 328 3.83 2.43 -9.89
C MET A 328 4.48 1.06 -9.66
N ALA A 329 4.52 0.18 -10.68
CA ALA A 329 5.18 -1.12 -10.58
C ALA A 329 6.70 -0.96 -10.43
N LEU A 330 7.33 -0.12 -11.26
CA LEU A 330 8.76 0.17 -11.24
C LEU A 330 9.23 0.79 -9.92
N PHE A 331 8.37 1.54 -9.23
CA PHE A 331 8.66 2.08 -7.91
C PHE A 331 8.41 1.05 -6.80
N SER A 332 7.18 0.48 -6.75
CA SER A 332 6.71 -0.26 -5.57
C SER A 332 7.39 -1.61 -5.37
N VAL A 333 7.72 -2.34 -6.46
CA VAL A 333 8.33 -3.67 -6.36
C VAL A 333 9.76 -3.60 -5.83
N PRO A 334 10.68 -2.78 -6.41
CA PRO A 334 12.03 -2.66 -5.87
C PRO A 334 12.07 -1.97 -4.49
N ALA A 335 11.20 -0.96 -4.25
CA ALA A 335 11.12 -0.31 -2.94
C ALA A 335 10.77 -1.30 -1.83
N LEU A 336 9.83 -2.21 -2.09
CA LEU A 336 9.48 -3.26 -1.14
C LEU A 336 10.64 -4.25 -0.92
N ARG A 337 11.40 -4.60 -1.98
CA ARG A 337 12.60 -5.46 -1.85
C ARG A 337 13.67 -4.82 -0.98
N ILE A 338 14.03 -3.56 -1.24
CA ILE A 338 15.03 -2.83 -0.43
C ILE A 338 14.63 -2.78 1.03
N VAL A 339 13.36 -2.48 1.30
CA VAL A 339 12.84 -2.35 2.67
C VAL A 339 12.73 -3.71 3.35
N SER A 340 12.39 -4.76 2.59
CA SER A 340 12.32 -6.13 3.12
C SER A 340 13.69 -6.65 3.54
N GLY A 341 14.77 -6.35 2.81
CA GLY A 341 16.14 -6.73 3.16
C GLY A 341 16.28 -8.17 3.65
N ASP A 342 17.06 -8.35 4.72
CA ASP A 342 17.20 -9.64 5.39
C ASP A 342 15.91 -10.00 6.17
N PRO A 343 15.23 -11.12 5.81
CA PRO A 343 14.00 -11.57 6.47
C PRO A 343 14.18 -11.92 7.95
N GLU A 344 15.40 -12.26 8.39
CA GLU A 344 15.73 -12.58 9.77
C GLU A 344 15.98 -11.34 10.63
N SER A 345 16.09 -10.17 10.01
CA SER A 345 16.28 -8.91 10.73
C SER A 345 15.09 -8.61 11.65
N ARG A 346 15.40 -8.34 12.91
CA ARG A 346 14.41 -7.94 13.94
C ARG A 346 13.52 -6.76 13.51
N ASN A 347 14.00 -5.93 12.57
CA ASN A 347 13.35 -4.71 12.10
C ASN A 347 12.62 -4.87 10.75
N HIS A 348 12.60 -6.07 10.15
CA HIS A 348 11.99 -6.33 8.84
C HIS A 348 10.53 -5.86 8.76
N THR A 349 9.69 -6.32 9.70
CA THR A 349 8.26 -5.95 9.72
C THR A 349 8.06 -4.46 9.94
N PHE A 350 8.86 -3.83 10.79
CA PHE A 350 8.77 -2.39 11.04
C PHE A 350 9.08 -1.55 9.79
N ARG A 351 10.09 -1.91 9.03
CA ARG A 351 10.45 -1.22 7.76
C ARG A 351 9.34 -1.30 6.73
N ILE A 352 8.75 -2.48 6.53
CA ILE A 352 7.62 -2.66 5.60
C ILE A 352 6.42 -1.81 6.06
N SER A 353 6.12 -1.84 7.36
CA SER A 353 5.02 -1.04 7.92
C SER A 353 5.23 0.46 7.70
N LEU A 354 6.46 0.93 7.79
CA LEU A 354 6.79 2.35 7.58
C LEU A 354 6.60 2.78 6.12
N LEU A 355 7.02 1.94 5.15
CA LEU A 355 6.78 2.18 3.73
C LEU A 355 5.28 2.21 3.41
N THR A 356 4.53 1.26 3.98
CA THR A 356 3.08 1.17 3.80
C THR A 356 2.36 2.36 4.45
N ALA A 357 2.81 2.80 5.62
CA ALA A 357 2.27 3.99 6.28
C ALA A 357 2.52 5.26 5.46
N ALA A 358 3.71 5.42 4.86
CA ALA A 358 4.00 6.54 3.97
C ALA A 358 3.08 6.54 2.73
N PHE A 359 2.81 5.36 2.16
CA PHE A 359 1.84 5.20 1.07
C PHE A 359 0.42 5.59 1.54
N SER A 360 -0.02 5.12 2.70
CA SER A 360 -1.34 5.46 3.27
C SER A 360 -1.46 6.96 3.57
N CYS A 361 -0.37 7.60 4.01
CA CYS A 361 -0.30 9.05 4.20
C CYS A 361 -0.50 9.79 2.86
N GLY A 362 0.09 9.29 1.76
CA GLY A 362 -0.13 9.83 0.42
C GLY A 362 -1.59 9.72 -0.04
N VAL A 363 -2.22 8.57 0.20
CA VAL A 363 -3.68 8.40 -0.07
C VAL A 363 -4.52 9.31 0.82
N GLY A 364 -4.06 9.59 2.05
CA GLY A 364 -4.80 10.43 3.00
C GLY A 364 -4.62 11.94 2.78
N ILE A 365 -3.45 12.41 2.38
CA ILE A 365 -3.16 13.85 2.24
C ILE A 365 -3.24 14.28 0.77
N GLY A 366 -2.78 13.42 -0.15
CA GLY A 366 -2.69 13.73 -1.58
C GLY A 366 -3.99 14.24 -2.20
N PRO A 367 -5.12 13.55 -2.05
CA PRO A 367 -6.39 13.98 -2.64
C PRO A 367 -6.87 15.33 -2.10
N LEU A 368 -6.72 15.59 -0.79
CA LEU A 368 -7.08 16.88 -0.20
C LEU A 368 -6.26 18.02 -0.80
N LEU A 369 -4.93 17.86 -0.83
CA LEU A 369 -4.04 18.85 -1.44
C LEU A 369 -4.33 19.04 -2.93
N THR A 370 -4.68 17.97 -3.63
CA THR A 370 -5.05 18.01 -5.05
C THR A 370 -6.31 18.87 -5.25
N GLY A 371 -7.36 18.63 -4.47
CA GLY A 371 -8.61 19.40 -4.54
C GLY A 371 -8.38 20.86 -4.21
N LEU A 372 -7.82 21.17 -3.05
CA LEU A 372 -7.56 22.55 -2.59
C LEU A 372 -6.65 23.33 -3.55
N CYS A 373 -5.65 22.67 -4.13
CA CYS A 373 -4.78 23.28 -5.13
C CYS A 373 -5.54 23.59 -6.42
N ALA A 374 -6.44 22.70 -6.85
CA ALA A 374 -7.26 22.92 -8.03
C ALA A 374 -8.22 24.10 -7.86
N ASP A 375 -8.89 24.20 -6.72
CA ASP A 375 -9.84 25.28 -6.44
C ASP A 375 -9.17 26.64 -6.41
N ARG A 376 -7.92 26.72 -5.91
CA ARG A 376 -7.22 27.99 -5.77
C ARG A 376 -6.43 28.39 -7.02
N PHE A 377 -5.87 27.43 -7.74
CA PHE A 377 -4.89 27.69 -8.82
C PHE A 377 -5.30 27.07 -10.15
N GLY A 378 -6.48 26.44 -10.22
CA GLY A 378 -7.02 25.85 -11.44
C GLY A 378 -6.66 24.39 -11.66
N PHE A 379 -7.38 23.77 -12.60
CA PHE A 379 -7.39 22.33 -12.88
C PHE A 379 -6.02 21.71 -13.14
N VAL A 380 -5.15 22.35 -13.92
CA VAL A 380 -3.86 21.78 -14.37
C VAL A 380 -2.79 21.84 -13.27
N THR A 381 -2.90 22.79 -12.36
CA THR A 381 -1.86 23.10 -11.36
C THR A 381 -1.51 21.90 -10.45
N PRO A 382 -2.45 21.12 -9.90
CA PRO A 382 -2.12 19.96 -9.06
C PRO A 382 -1.30 18.90 -9.80
N PHE A 383 -1.57 18.69 -11.10
CA PHE A 383 -0.82 17.74 -11.91
C PHE A 383 0.63 18.19 -12.12
N ILE A 384 0.85 19.49 -12.32
CA ILE A 384 2.20 20.06 -12.40
C ILE A 384 2.91 19.92 -11.06
N CYS A 385 2.26 20.25 -9.94
CA CYS A 385 2.84 20.16 -8.61
C CYS A 385 3.28 18.73 -8.27
N TRP A 386 2.41 17.73 -8.51
CA TRP A 386 2.75 16.32 -8.25
C TRP A 386 3.82 15.80 -9.20
N SER A 387 3.82 16.23 -10.47
CA SER A 387 4.86 15.90 -11.43
C SER A 387 6.23 16.43 -10.98
N LEU A 388 6.31 17.72 -10.61
CA LEU A 388 7.53 18.35 -10.13
C LEU A 388 8.02 17.72 -8.82
N LEU A 389 7.12 17.40 -7.90
CA LEU A 389 7.46 16.72 -6.64
C LEU A 389 8.00 15.31 -6.90
N SER A 390 7.46 14.59 -7.89
CA SER A 390 7.97 13.28 -8.29
C SER A 390 9.38 13.39 -8.86
N LEU A 391 9.66 14.39 -9.72
CA LEU A 391 11.02 14.67 -10.25
C LEU A 391 11.98 15.06 -9.12
N ALA A 392 11.57 15.93 -8.20
CA ALA A 392 12.38 16.34 -7.07
C ALA A 392 12.72 15.14 -6.17
N THR A 393 11.75 14.24 -5.95
CA THR A 393 11.96 13.00 -5.19
C THR A 393 12.95 12.06 -5.89
N ALA A 394 12.85 11.92 -7.21
CA ALA A 394 13.80 11.14 -8.01
C ALA A 394 15.22 11.70 -7.89
N ALA A 395 15.38 13.03 -8.03
CA ALA A 395 16.66 13.70 -7.85
C ALA A 395 17.23 13.55 -6.43
N PHE A 396 16.38 13.64 -5.41
CA PHE A 396 16.77 13.44 -4.00
C PHE A 396 17.32 12.04 -3.74
N ILE A 397 16.64 11.00 -4.24
CA ILE A 397 17.08 9.60 -4.09
C ILE A 397 18.43 9.40 -4.82
N SER A 398 18.54 9.88 -6.06
CA SER A 398 19.78 9.79 -6.85
C SER A 398 20.97 10.49 -6.20
N SER A 399 20.76 11.69 -5.64
CA SER A 399 21.83 12.45 -4.97
C SER A 399 22.36 11.77 -3.70
N ARG A 400 21.47 11.13 -2.94
CA ARG A 400 21.87 10.36 -1.75
C ARG A 400 22.66 9.11 -2.09
N GLN A 401 22.28 8.43 -3.16
CA GLN A 401 22.96 7.23 -3.62
C GLN A 401 24.41 7.54 -4.04
N ARG A 402 24.62 8.60 -4.85
CA ARG A 402 25.96 9.06 -5.24
C ARG A 402 26.85 9.39 -4.05
N LYS A 403 26.29 10.01 -3.00
CA LYS A 403 27.05 10.34 -1.77
C LYS A 403 27.46 9.08 -1.01
N THR A 404 26.61 8.05 -0.98
CA THR A 404 26.92 6.77 -0.32
C THR A 404 28.02 6.01 -1.09
N GLU A 405 27.93 5.99 -2.42
CA GLU A 405 28.96 5.37 -3.28
C GLU A 405 30.31 6.10 -3.16
N ALA A 406 30.32 7.43 -3.15
CA ALA A 406 31.53 8.24 -2.97
C ALA A 406 32.18 8.01 -1.59
N SER A 407 31.38 7.84 -0.53
CA SER A 407 31.92 7.55 0.82
C SER A 407 32.49 6.13 0.96
N THR A 408 31.99 5.17 0.19
CA THR A 408 32.52 3.79 0.17
C THR A 408 33.75 3.64 -0.73
N SER A 409 33.85 4.40 -1.80
CA SER A 409 35.02 4.39 -2.70
C SER A 409 36.23 5.19 -2.17
N GLY A 410 36.00 6.08 -1.22
CA GLY A 410 37.05 6.88 -0.55
C GLY A 410 37.68 6.25 0.69
N ALA A 411 37.29 5.06 1.09
CA ALA A 411 37.98 4.33 2.14
C ALA A 411 39.31 3.77 1.58
N PRO A 412 40.48 4.05 2.16
CA PRO A 412 41.76 3.49 1.70
C PRO A 412 41.66 1.97 1.70
N PRO A 413 42.24 1.29 0.67
CA PRO A 413 42.29 -0.18 0.67
C PRO A 413 42.96 -0.63 1.95
N GLY A 414 42.23 -1.43 2.74
CA GLY A 414 42.62 -1.84 4.09
C GLY A 414 44.09 -2.27 4.11
N GLY A 415 44.87 -1.64 4.98
CA GLY A 415 46.20 -2.02 5.23
C GLY A 415 46.27 -3.52 5.54
N LYS A 416 47.05 -4.26 4.78
CA LYS A 416 47.38 -5.64 5.11
C LYS A 416 47.85 -5.65 6.57
N PRO A 417 47.36 -6.57 7.42
CA PRO A 417 47.96 -6.72 8.74
C PRO A 417 49.43 -7.02 8.56
N ASP A 418 50.28 -6.22 9.16
CA ASP A 418 51.72 -6.36 9.18
C ASP A 418 52.07 -7.68 9.93
N LEU A 419 52.44 -8.72 9.20
CA LEU A 419 52.78 -10.01 9.70
C LEU A 419 54.19 -10.04 10.31
N SER A 420 54.80 -8.87 10.57
CA SER A 420 56.17 -8.78 11.09
C SER A 420 56.30 -8.88 12.63
N GLU A 421 55.21 -8.97 13.38
CA GLU A 421 55.27 -9.06 14.86
C GLU A 421 54.90 -10.42 15.47
N VAL A 422 54.90 -11.49 14.71
CA VAL A 422 54.74 -12.83 15.30
C VAL A 422 55.97 -13.70 14.99
N SER A 423 57.11 -13.36 15.63
CA SER A 423 58.21 -14.26 15.73
C SER A 423 58.98 -14.05 17.05
N GLU A 424 58.43 -14.57 18.14
CA GLU A 424 59.26 -14.99 19.26
C GLU A 424 58.99 -16.47 19.55
N PRO A 425 60.03 -17.33 19.56
CA PRO A 425 59.88 -18.74 19.90
C PRO A 425 59.96 -18.90 21.42
N VAL A 426 58.85 -19.35 22.02
CA VAL A 426 58.91 -19.83 23.42
C VAL A 426 59.65 -21.17 23.46
N ALA A 427 60.78 -21.09 24.05
CA ALA A 427 61.74 -22.21 24.32
C ALA A 427 61.09 -23.32 25.15
N ALA A 428 61.52 -24.52 24.82
CA ALA A 428 61.27 -25.78 25.50
C ALA A 428 61.61 -25.73 26.99
N GLY A 429 60.74 -26.24 27.84
CA GLY A 429 60.99 -26.62 29.23
C GLY A 429 60.50 -28.05 29.48
N ARG A 430 61.36 -29.04 29.24
CA ARG A 430 61.24 -30.39 29.78
C ARG A 430 61.41 -30.36 31.30
N LYS A 431 60.58 -31.10 32.03
CA LYS A 431 60.88 -31.91 33.22
C LYS A 431 59.68 -32.77 33.55
N THR A 432 59.73 -34.06 33.30
CA THR A 432 59.94 -35.29 34.07
C THR A 432 59.45 -35.23 35.52
N THR A 433 58.78 -36.34 35.84
CA THR A 433 58.59 -37.07 37.08
C THR A 433 57.28 -36.92 37.83
N GLY A 434 56.70 -38.13 38.06
CA GLY A 434 55.81 -38.48 39.12
C GLY A 434 54.63 -39.28 38.65
#